data_fed9ecab2b9c53103d2d785fc1e8ac7b
#
_entry.id   fed9ecab2b9c53103d2d785fc1e8ac7b
#
_cell.length_a   1.000
_cell.length_b   1.000
_cell.length_c   1.000
_cell.angle_alpha   90.00
_cell.angle_beta   90.00
_cell.angle_gamma   90.00
#
_symmetry.space_group_name_H-M   'P 1'
#
loop_
_entity.id
_entity.type
_entity.pdbx_description
1 polymer ?
#
loop_
_entity_poly.entity_id
_entity_poly.type
_entity_poly.pdbx_seq_one_letter_code
_entity_poly.pdbx_strand_id
1 'polypeptide(L)'
;MTSDPVLSIRAASKTFGSRRALDSVSLDVNRGEMIALIGPSGSGKSTLLRSIDGLQTIDAGASPDEGRIDAFGGPVQARGKVSGEVRKARIRIGFIAQQFNLVGRLSLFSNVALGSLGRIPFLRGLFGQWPKETREAAMAALARVGVADYAGQRANTLSGGQQQRGAIARALVQRAKIILADEPVASLDPVSARKVMEILRDLNQSDGLTVVVTLHQVDYALRYCDRVVALKAGQKVYDGPASGLKREELIDIYGPEFEDVFWEGAPQ
;
A
#
# COMPACT_ATOMS: atom_id res chain seq x y z
N MET A 1 -13.91 -8.56 -22.13
CA MET A 1 -14.51 -7.41 -21.44
C MET A 1 -13.44 -6.81 -20.56
N THR A 2 -12.81 -5.73 -20.98
CA THR A 2 -11.85 -4.98 -20.15
C THR A 2 -12.68 -4.25 -19.09
N SER A 3 -12.66 -4.75 -17.85
CA SER A 3 -13.28 -4.04 -16.73
C SER A 3 -12.51 -2.74 -16.51
N ASP A 4 -13.24 -1.64 -16.29
CA ASP A 4 -12.62 -0.36 -15.94
C ASP A 4 -11.69 -0.54 -14.73
N PRO A 5 -10.46 0.00 -14.77
CA PRO A 5 -9.50 -0.14 -13.69
C PRO A 5 -10.03 0.51 -12.40
N VAL A 6 -9.77 -0.13 -11.26
CA VAL A 6 -10.15 0.44 -9.96
C VAL A 6 -9.28 1.63 -9.56
N LEU A 7 -8.07 1.69 -10.12
CA LEU A 7 -7.11 2.78 -9.99
C LEU A 7 -6.49 3.06 -11.35
N SER A 8 -6.46 4.32 -11.76
CA SER A 8 -5.88 4.76 -13.02
C SER A 8 -4.96 5.96 -12.77
N ILE A 9 -3.74 5.85 -13.26
CA ILE A 9 -2.71 6.89 -13.18
C ILE A 9 -2.31 7.25 -14.61
N ARG A 10 -2.31 8.54 -14.94
CA ARG A 10 -1.97 9.05 -16.27
C ARG A 10 -0.85 10.08 -16.16
N ALA A 11 0.32 9.73 -16.70
CA ALA A 11 1.51 10.57 -16.80
C ALA A 11 1.82 11.33 -15.49
N ALA A 12 1.75 10.64 -14.34
CA ALA A 12 2.01 11.25 -13.05
C ALA A 12 3.49 11.64 -12.94
N SER A 13 3.74 12.92 -12.71
CA SER A 13 5.06 13.47 -12.48
C SER A 13 5.12 14.14 -11.11
N LYS A 14 6.30 14.10 -10.46
CA LYS A 14 6.54 14.81 -9.21
C LYS A 14 7.97 15.27 -9.08
N THR A 15 8.13 16.56 -8.85
CA THR A 15 9.42 17.19 -8.63
C THR A 15 9.53 17.73 -7.21
N PHE A 16 10.65 17.51 -6.54
CA PHE A 16 11.01 18.08 -5.25
C PHE A 16 12.30 18.90 -5.43
N GLY A 17 12.20 20.23 -5.43
CA GLY A 17 13.33 21.10 -5.78
C GLY A 17 13.86 20.77 -7.18
N SER A 18 15.12 20.34 -7.30
CA SER A 18 15.73 19.91 -8.56
C SER A 18 15.54 18.42 -8.88
N ARG A 19 15.07 17.62 -7.92
CA ARG A 19 14.94 16.17 -8.08
C ARG A 19 13.57 15.79 -8.62
N ARG A 20 13.52 15.15 -9.77
CA ARG A 20 12.32 14.56 -10.34
C ARG A 20 12.13 13.15 -9.75
N ALA A 21 11.16 13.01 -8.86
CA ALA A 21 10.89 11.76 -8.14
C ALA A 21 9.93 10.82 -8.91
N LEU A 22 9.04 11.41 -9.74
CA LEU A 22 8.21 10.69 -10.70
C LEU A 22 8.29 11.41 -12.05
N ASP A 23 8.37 10.65 -13.12
CA ASP A 23 8.50 11.13 -14.48
C ASP A 23 7.51 10.40 -15.41
N SER A 24 6.37 11.03 -15.62
CA SER A 24 5.31 10.59 -16.53
C SER A 24 4.84 9.13 -16.30
N VAL A 25 4.73 8.71 -15.04
CA VAL A 25 4.32 7.36 -14.68
C VAL A 25 2.84 7.16 -15.00
N SER A 26 2.53 6.14 -15.82
CA SER A 26 1.17 5.69 -16.11
C SER A 26 0.99 4.25 -15.66
N LEU A 27 -0.13 3.96 -14.96
CA LEU A 27 -0.43 2.65 -14.41
C LEU A 27 -1.94 2.47 -14.26
N ASP A 28 -2.46 1.34 -14.72
CA ASP A 28 -3.80 0.88 -14.42
C ASP A 28 -3.76 -0.32 -13.49
N VAL A 29 -4.59 -0.32 -12.46
CA VAL A 29 -4.74 -1.43 -11.52
C VAL A 29 -6.19 -1.92 -11.58
N ASN A 30 -6.37 -3.20 -11.86
CA ASN A 30 -7.69 -3.82 -11.90
C ASN A 30 -8.13 -4.28 -10.51
N ARG A 31 -9.43 -4.46 -10.36
CA ARG A 31 -9.98 -4.97 -9.11
C ARG A 31 -9.47 -6.38 -8.81
N GLY A 32 -9.02 -6.61 -7.57
CA GLY A 32 -8.53 -7.90 -7.11
C GLY A 32 -7.09 -8.21 -7.54
N GLU A 33 -6.38 -7.31 -8.22
CA GLU A 33 -4.95 -7.50 -8.50
C GLU A 33 -4.11 -7.34 -7.23
N MET A 34 -3.05 -8.14 -7.11
CA MET A 34 -1.97 -7.94 -6.15
C MET A 34 -0.69 -7.58 -6.90
N ILE A 35 -0.28 -6.31 -6.78
CA ILE A 35 0.84 -5.72 -7.53
C ILE A 35 1.98 -5.36 -6.58
N ALA A 36 3.20 -5.79 -6.94
CA ALA A 36 4.42 -5.31 -6.31
C ALA A 36 4.99 -4.11 -7.08
N LEU A 37 5.26 -3.02 -6.36
CA LEU A 37 6.10 -1.92 -6.85
C LEU A 37 7.53 -2.17 -6.37
N ILE A 38 8.45 -2.42 -7.28
CA ILE A 38 9.87 -2.68 -6.99
C ILE A 38 10.78 -1.59 -7.58
N GLY A 39 12.05 -1.63 -7.23
CA GLY A 39 13.09 -0.74 -7.73
C GLY A 39 14.00 -0.21 -6.63
N PRO A 40 15.15 0.39 -6.97
CA PRO A 40 16.14 0.88 -6.01
C PRO A 40 15.58 1.95 -5.08
N SER A 41 16.30 2.21 -3.98
CA SER A 41 15.97 3.31 -3.07
C SER A 41 15.91 4.63 -3.82
N GLY A 42 14.86 5.40 -3.56
CA GLY A 42 14.66 6.70 -4.23
C GLY A 42 14.15 6.63 -5.66
N SER A 43 13.72 5.46 -6.17
CA SER A 43 13.14 5.32 -7.51
C SER A 43 11.73 5.91 -7.67
N GLY A 44 11.08 6.37 -6.57
CA GLY A 44 9.76 7.00 -6.62
C GLY A 44 8.59 6.16 -6.09
N LYS A 45 8.80 4.91 -5.64
CA LYS A 45 7.75 3.99 -5.16
C LYS A 45 6.84 4.59 -4.09
N SER A 46 7.41 5.05 -2.98
CA SER A 46 6.65 5.66 -1.88
C SER A 46 5.99 6.97 -2.29
N THR A 47 6.63 7.74 -3.20
CA THR A 47 6.04 8.95 -3.77
C THR A 47 4.79 8.60 -4.58
N LEU A 48 4.86 7.57 -5.42
CA LEU A 48 3.72 7.09 -6.22
C LEU A 48 2.58 6.61 -5.30
N LEU A 49 2.88 5.77 -4.30
CA LEU A 49 1.87 5.28 -3.35
C LEU A 49 1.16 6.42 -2.62
N ARG A 50 1.92 7.39 -2.09
CA ARG A 50 1.36 8.56 -1.40
C ARG A 50 0.58 9.47 -2.33
N SER A 51 0.95 9.50 -3.60
CA SER A 51 0.19 10.24 -4.62
C SER A 51 -1.16 9.59 -4.90
N ILE A 52 -1.23 8.26 -4.92
CA ILE A 52 -2.49 7.52 -5.12
C ILE A 52 -3.51 7.84 -4.02
N ASP A 53 -3.08 7.99 -2.78
CA ASP A 53 -3.98 8.37 -1.67
C ASP A 53 -4.17 9.90 -1.54
N GLY A 54 -3.52 10.68 -2.42
CA GLY A 54 -3.56 12.15 -2.37
C GLY A 54 -2.82 12.75 -1.18
N LEU A 55 -1.97 11.97 -0.47
CA LEU A 55 -1.09 12.47 0.59
C LEU A 55 0.07 13.29 0.02
N GLN A 56 0.49 12.96 -1.20
CA GLN A 56 1.46 13.71 -1.98
C GLN A 56 0.81 14.23 -3.25
N THR A 57 0.90 15.54 -3.50
CA THR A 57 0.40 16.15 -4.74
C THR A 57 1.37 15.87 -5.88
N ILE A 58 0.86 15.38 -7.02
CA ILE A 58 1.61 15.33 -8.28
C ILE A 58 1.68 16.70 -8.94
N ASP A 59 2.61 16.87 -9.86
CA ASP A 59 2.73 18.10 -10.64
C ASP A 59 1.60 18.19 -11.68
N ALA A 60 1.30 19.41 -12.16
CA ALA A 60 0.36 19.58 -13.24
C ALA A 60 0.93 18.99 -14.54
N GLY A 61 0.13 18.22 -15.28
CA GLY A 61 0.50 17.74 -16.60
C GLY A 61 0.45 18.82 -17.66
N ALA A 62 1.03 18.55 -18.82
CA ALA A 62 1.01 19.45 -19.99
C ALA A 62 -0.38 19.50 -20.66
N SER A 63 -1.20 18.44 -20.49
CA SER A 63 -2.56 18.35 -21.01
C SER A 63 -3.57 17.98 -19.90
N PRO A 64 -4.90 18.14 -20.15
CA PRO A 64 -5.93 17.78 -19.17
C PRO A 64 -5.93 16.31 -18.75
N ASP A 65 -5.44 15.41 -19.61
CA ASP A 65 -5.41 13.97 -19.39
C ASP A 65 -4.09 13.51 -18.73
N GLU A 66 -3.10 14.38 -18.62
CA GLU A 66 -1.85 14.14 -17.94
C GLU A 66 -1.87 14.68 -16.51
N GLY A 67 -0.99 14.11 -15.66
CA GLY A 67 -0.93 14.53 -14.27
C GLY A 67 -2.26 14.28 -13.55
N ARG A 68 -2.84 13.07 -13.75
CA ARG A 68 -4.14 12.67 -13.20
C ARG A 68 -4.06 11.32 -12.51
N ILE A 69 -4.75 11.21 -11.38
CA ILE A 69 -4.97 9.95 -10.66
C ILE A 69 -6.46 9.84 -10.35
N ASP A 70 -7.07 8.76 -10.80
CA ASP A 70 -8.45 8.39 -10.52
C ASP A 70 -8.52 7.09 -9.73
N ALA A 71 -9.43 7.01 -8.77
CA ALA A 71 -9.73 5.78 -8.04
C ALA A 71 -11.23 5.57 -7.97
N PHE A 72 -11.69 4.35 -8.22
CA PHE A 72 -13.10 3.98 -8.20
C PHE A 72 -13.98 4.82 -9.17
N GLY A 73 -13.41 5.23 -10.28
CA GLY A 73 -14.08 6.06 -11.30
C GLY A 73 -14.19 7.55 -10.97
N GLY A 74 -13.56 8.00 -9.87
CA GLY A 74 -13.54 9.41 -9.48
C GLY A 74 -12.13 9.97 -9.29
N PRO A 75 -11.95 11.30 -9.46
CA PRO A 75 -10.63 11.91 -9.36
C PRO A 75 -10.13 11.95 -7.92
N VAL A 76 -8.92 11.45 -7.68
CA VAL A 76 -8.14 11.66 -6.46
C VAL A 76 -7.37 12.96 -6.58
N GLN A 77 -6.71 13.16 -7.72
CA GLN A 77 -6.02 14.41 -8.02
C GLN A 77 -5.85 14.62 -9.53
N ALA A 78 -5.85 15.88 -9.94
CA ALA A 78 -5.63 16.30 -11.30
C ALA A 78 -5.07 17.73 -11.34
N ARG A 79 -4.30 18.08 -12.39
CA ARG A 79 -3.78 19.43 -12.61
C ARG A 79 -3.03 20.01 -11.41
N GLY A 80 -2.22 19.18 -10.76
CA GLY A 80 -1.41 19.60 -9.60
C GLY A 80 -2.21 19.86 -8.31
N LYS A 81 -3.47 19.43 -8.24
CA LYS A 81 -4.35 19.64 -7.07
C LYS A 81 -5.04 18.35 -6.65
N VAL A 82 -5.14 18.16 -5.34
CA VAL A 82 -5.97 17.10 -4.76
C VAL A 82 -7.45 17.46 -4.95
N SER A 83 -8.23 16.48 -5.37
CA SER A 83 -9.68 16.66 -5.61
C SER A 83 -10.42 16.99 -4.29
N GLY A 84 -11.43 17.85 -4.35
CA GLY A 84 -12.37 18.07 -3.25
C GLY A 84 -13.11 16.78 -2.81
N GLU A 85 -13.19 15.79 -3.68
CA GLU A 85 -13.84 14.51 -3.43
C GLU A 85 -12.89 13.40 -2.93
N VAL A 86 -11.59 13.70 -2.75
CA VAL A 86 -10.57 12.73 -2.31
C VAL A 86 -10.98 11.93 -1.07
N ARG A 87 -11.77 12.53 -0.18
CA ARG A 87 -12.28 11.83 1.01
C ARG A 87 -13.11 10.59 0.66
N LYS A 88 -13.87 10.62 -0.43
CA LYS A 88 -14.66 9.47 -0.92
C LYS A 88 -13.75 8.30 -1.33
N ALA A 89 -12.61 8.60 -1.97
CA ALA A 89 -11.60 7.60 -2.31
C ALA A 89 -10.88 7.09 -1.05
N ARG A 90 -10.40 7.98 -0.18
CA ARG A 90 -9.64 7.64 1.04
C ARG A 90 -10.39 6.72 1.99
N ILE A 91 -11.71 6.86 2.12
CA ILE A 91 -12.51 5.94 2.94
C ILE A 91 -12.43 4.50 2.41
N ARG A 92 -12.16 4.32 1.12
CA ARG A 92 -12.08 3.02 0.44
C ARG A 92 -10.65 2.55 0.19
N ILE A 93 -9.64 3.37 0.50
CA ILE A 93 -8.21 3.07 0.39
C ILE A 93 -7.64 2.90 1.78
N GLY A 94 -7.14 1.71 2.13
CA GLY A 94 -6.38 1.47 3.34
C GLY A 94 -4.91 1.74 3.10
N PHE A 95 -4.33 2.74 3.75
CA PHE A 95 -2.91 3.04 3.65
C PHE A 95 -2.15 2.44 4.83
N ILE A 96 -1.17 1.59 4.55
CA ILE A 96 -0.27 0.95 5.51
C ILE A 96 1.12 1.53 5.28
N ALA A 97 1.58 2.36 6.22
CA ALA A 97 2.88 3.01 6.14
C ALA A 97 3.99 2.12 6.74
N GLN A 98 5.22 2.37 6.33
CA GLN A 98 6.43 1.71 6.83
C GLN A 98 6.56 1.78 8.37
N GLN A 99 6.17 2.91 8.99
CA GLN A 99 6.19 3.12 10.44
C GLN A 99 4.85 2.79 11.13
N PHE A 100 4.06 1.87 10.57
CA PHE A 100 2.77 1.36 11.07
C PHE A 100 1.68 2.43 11.26
N ASN A 101 2.00 3.68 11.58
CA ASN A 101 1.10 4.79 11.85
C ASN A 101 0.00 4.46 12.88
N LEU A 102 0.35 3.71 13.93
CA LEU A 102 -0.49 3.49 15.08
C LEU A 102 -0.23 4.57 16.13
N VAL A 103 -1.28 4.97 16.84
CA VAL A 103 -1.16 5.90 17.98
C VAL A 103 -0.63 5.10 19.16
N GLY A 104 0.65 5.24 19.48
CA GLY A 104 1.36 4.40 20.46
C GLY A 104 0.73 4.32 21.83
N ARG A 105 0.11 5.41 22.32
CA ARG A 105 -0.54 5.48 23.65
C ARG A 105 -1.92 4.80 23.70
N LEU A 106 -2.57 4.58 22.54
CA LEU A 106 -3.85 3.89 22.47
C LEU A 106 -3.64 2.37 22.46
N SER A 107 -4.66 1.64 22.90
CA SER A 107 -4.70 0.18 22.75
C SER A 107 -4.73 -0.21 21.27
N LEU A 108 -4.31 -1.44 20.97
CA LEU A 108 -4.39 -1.98 19.62
C LEU A 108 -5.84 -2.00 19.12
N PHE A 109 -6.79 -2.38 19.98
CA PHE A 109 -8.22 -2.32 19.68
C PHE A 109 -8.66 -0.91 19.27
N SER A 110 -8.29 0.11 20.06
CA SER A 110 -8.64 1.50 19.74
C SER A 110 -8.06 1.96 18.41
N ASN A 111 -6.79 1.61 18.13
CA ASN A 111 -6.14 1.90 16.87
C ASN A 111 -6.88 1.27 15.68
N VAL A 112 -7.33 0.03 15.84
CA VAL A 112 -8.07 -0.70 14.79
C VAL A 112 -9.47 -0.09 14.61
N ALA A 113 -10.16 0.25 15.71
CA ALA A 113 -11.46 0.89 15.68
C ALA A 113 -11.45 2.27 14.99
N LEU A 114 -10.31 3.02 15.02
CA LEU A 114 -10.12 4.26 14.26
C LEU A 114 -10.37 4.07 12.74
N GLY A 115 -10.22 2.87 12.19
CA GLY A 115 -10.58 2.58 10.81
C GLY A 115 -12.03 2.88 10.47
N SER A 116 -12.93 2.91 11.46
CA SER A 116 -14.34 3.23 11.25
C SER A 116 -14.65 4.73 11.17
N LEU A 117 -13.70 5.63 11.46
CA LEU A 117 -13.94 7.09 11.57
C LEU A 117 -14.56 7.72 10.33
N GLY A 118 -14.33 7.17 9.16
CA GLY A 118 -14.97 7.65 7.92
C GLY A 118 -16.48 7.38 7.85
N ARG A 119 -17.03 6.53 8.76
CA ARG A 119 -18.40 6.02 8.71
C ARG A 119 -19.23 6.24 9.97
N ILE A 120 -18.59 6.69 11.06
CA ILE A 120 -19.26 7.01 12.32
C ILE A 120 -19.25 8.52 12.57
N PRO A 121 -20.18 9.04 13.40
CA PRO A 121 -20.16 10.43 13.80
C PRO A 121 -18.84 10.80 14.49
N PHE A 122 -18.23 11.93 14.10
CA PHE A 122 -16.94 12.40 14.59
C PHE A 122 -16.82 12.43 16.12
N LEU A 123 -17.85 12.94 16.80
CA LEU A 123 -17.86 13.05 18.27
C LEU A 123 -17.76 11.69 18.96
N ARG A 124 -18.40 10.64 18.42
CA ARG A 124 -18.30 9.30 19.01
C ARG A 124 -16.88 8.74 18.89
N GLY A 125 -16.24 8.96 17.74
CA GLY A 125 -14.84 8.56 17.54
C GLY A 125 -13.88 9.31 18.46
N LEU A 126 -14.09 10.63 18.66
CA LEU A 126 -13.28 11.47 19.54
C LEU A 126 -13.29 10.99 20.99
N PHE A 127 -14.47 10.58 21.51
CA PHE A 127 -14.62 10.08 22.88
C PHE A 127 -14.41 8.57 23.03
N GLY A 128 -13.99 7.87 21.98
CA GLY A 128 -13.79 6.42 22.03
C GLY A 128 -15.07 5.61 22.23
N GLN A 129 -16.24 6.22 21.96
CA GLN A 129 -17.56 5.58 22.09
C GLN A 129 -17.87 4.78 20.82
N TRP A 130 -17.23 3.61 20.70
CA TRP A 130 -17.39 2.77 19.54
C TRP A 130 -18.77 2.08 19.51
N PRO A 131 -19.55 2.19 18.42
CA PRO A 131 -20.78 1.42 18.23
C PRO A 131 -20.51 -0.09 18.35
N LYS A 132 -21.53 -0.87 18.73
CA LYS A 132 -21.43 -2.33 18.86
C LYS A 132 -20.85 -2.98 17.59
N GLU A 133 -21.38 -2.60 16.42
CA GLU A 133 -20.90 -3.07 15.12
C GLU A 133 -19.39 -2.78 14.91
N THR A 134 -18.91 -1.58 15.28
CA THR A 134 -17.50 -1.24 15.18
C THR A 134 -16.62 -2.08 16.10
N ARG A 135 -17.10 -2.35 17.33
CA ARG A 135 -16.37 -3.19 18.28
C ARG A 135 -16.24 -4.64 17.79
N GLU A 136 -17.33 -5.19 17.31
CA GLU A 136 -17.35 -6.55 16.73
C GLU A 136 -16.45 -6.65 15.50
N ALA A 137 -16.56 -5.67 14.58
CA ALA A 137 -15.70 -5.60 13.40
C ALA A 137 -14.22 -5.46 13.76
N ALA A 138 -13.87 -4.67 14.78
CA ALA A 138 -12.48 -4.50 15.22
C ALA A 138 -11.92 -5.79 15.81
N MET A 139 -12.68 -6.50 16.66
CA MET A 139 -12.24 -7.78 17.22
C MET A 139 -12.13 -8.87 16.14
N ALA A 140 -13.09 -8.92 15.21
CA ALA A 140 -13.03 -9.85 14.08
C ALA A 140 -11.80 -9.58 13.19
N ALA A 141 -11.50 -8.30 12.90
CA ALA A 141 -10.32 -7.92 12.13
C ALA A 141 -9.01 -8.29 12.85
N LEU A 142 -8.94 -8.07 14.19
CA LEU A 142 -7.78 -8.46 15.00
C LEU A 142 -7.59 -9.99 15.00
N ALA A 143 -8.67 -10.76 15.10
CA ALA A 143 -8.64 -12.22 15.02
C ALA A 143 -8.18 -12.69 13.63
N ARG A 144 -8.69 -12.07 12.56
CA ARG A 144 -8.33 -12.38 11.16
C ARG A 144 -6.83 -12.26 10.90
N VAL A 145 -6.17 -11.26 11.51
CA VAL A 145 -4.73 -11.06 11.38
C VAL A 145 -3.90 -11.69 12.51
N GLY A 146 -4.54 -12.45 13.43
CA GLY A 146 -3.89 -13.21 14.50
C GLY A 146 -3.23 -12.35 15.58
N VAL A 147 -3.89 -11.26 16.01
CA VAL A 147 -3.43 -10.39 17.11
C VAL A 147 -4.54 -10.01 18.11
N ALA A 148 -5.63 -10.81 18.17
CA ALA A 148 -6.77 -10.53 19.05
C ALA A 148 -6.36 -10.52 20.54
N ASP A 149 -5.45 -11.38 20.96
CA ASP A 149 -4.98 -11.49 22.34
C ASP A 149 -4.26 -10.22 22.83
N TYR A 150 -3.79 -9.40 21.90
CA TYR A 150 -3.10 -8.13 22.16
C TYR A 150 -4.03 -6.92 22.12
N ALA A 151 -5.37 -7.11 21.93
CA ALA A 151 -6.32 -6.03 21.72
C ALA A 151 -6.27 -4.93 22.79
N GLY A 152 -6.09 -5.29 24.06
CA GLY A 152 -6.01 -4.37 25.19
C GLY A 152 -4.65 -3.69 25.38
N GLN A 153 -3.58 -4.19 24.72
CA GLN A 153 -2.23 -3.67 24.90
C GLN A 153 -2.03 -2.34 24.14
N ARG A 154 -1.19 -1.47 24.70
CA ARG A 154 -0.81 -0.22 24.01
C ARG A 154 0.04 -0.54 22.78
N ALA A 155 -0.20 0.19 21.67
CA ALA A 155 0.47 -0.09 20.42
C ALA A 155 2.00 0.02 20.52
N ASN A 156 2.54 0.94 21.32
CA ASN A 156 3.98 1.10 21.51
C ASN A 156 4.67 -0.03 22.31
N THR A 157 3.92 -0.93 22.94
CA THR A 157 4.48 -2.10 23.67
C THR A 157 4.49 -3.36 22.81
N LEU A 158 3.95 -3.30 21.61
CA LEU A 158 3.85 -4.42 20.68
C LEU A 158 5.09 -4.55 19.80
N SER A 159 5.39 -5.79 19.37
CA SER A 159 6.43 -6.01 18.37
C SER A 159 6.06 -5.35 17.03
N GLY A 160 7.06 -5.06 16.16
CA GLY A 160 6.83 -4.49 14.84
C GLY A 160 5.84 -5.30 14.00
N GLY A 161 5.96 -6.64 14.02
CA GLY A 161 5.02 -7.52 13.31
C GLY A 161 3.60 -7.49 13.87
N GLN A 162 3.42 -7.31 15.19
CA GLN A 162 2.10 -7.14 15.79
C GLN A 162 1.49 -5.78 15.41
N GLN A 163 2.29 -4.71 15.43
CA GLN A 163 1.86 -3.38 15.02
C GLN A 163 1.45 -3.37 13.54
N GLN A 164 2.23 -4.00 12.67
CA GLN A 164 1.93 -4.09 11.24
C GLN A 164 0.62 -4.83 10.99
N ARG A 165 0.42 -5.97 11.65
CA ARG A 165 -0.85 -6.70 11.58
C ARG A 165 -2.02 -5.87 12.11
N GLY A 166 -1.81 -5.07 13.16
CA GLY A 166 -2.79 -4.10 13.64
C GLY A 166 -3.14 -3.02 12.59
N ALA A 167 -2.15 -2.53 11.85
CA ALA A 167 -2.38 -1.59 10.75
C ALA A 167 -3.22 -2.22 9.62
N ILE A 168 -2.99 -3.49 9.29
CA ILE A 168 -3.82 -4.24 8.35
C ILE A 168 -5.25 -4.39 8.88
N ALA A 169 -5.42 -4.78 10.16
CA ALA A 169 -6.74 -4.89 10.79
C ALA A 169 -7.51 -3.56 10.76
N ARG A 170 -6.83 -2.43 10.94
CA ARG A 170 -7.42 -1.10 10.80
C ARG A 170 -7.97 -0.86 9.39
N ALA A 171 -7.24 -1.27 8.35
CA ALA A 171 -7.71 -1.17 6.97
C ALA A 171 -8.92 -2.08 6.70
N LEU A 172 -9.01 -3.25 7.34
CA LEU A 172 -10.19 -4.12 7.28
C LEU A 172 -11.42 -3.46 7.93
N VAL A 173 -11.26 -2.88 9.13
CA VAL A 173 -12.35 -2.13 9.79
C VAL A 173 -12.76 -0.91 8.96
N GLN A 174 -11.84 -0.29 8.24
CA GLN A 174 -12.14 0.78 7.28
C GLN A 174 -13.01 0.28 6.12
N ARG A 175 -13.12 -1.03 5.88
CA ARG A 175 -13.76 -1.66 4.71
C ARG A 175 -13.07 -1.22 3.41
N ALA A 176 -11.75 -1.10 3.45
CA ALA A 176 -10.95 -0.74 2.29
C ALA A 176 -11.23 -1.70 1.12
N LYS A 177 -11.16 -1.16 -0.09
CA LYS A 177 -11.25 -1.92 -1.36
C LYS A 177 -9.89 -2.01 -2.05
N ILE A 178 -9.00 -1.09 -1.71
CA ILE A 178 -7.59 -1.10 -2.10
C ILE A 178 -6.76 -0.99 -0.83
N ILE A 179 -5.72 -1.78 -0.71
CA ILE A 179 -4.65 -1.63 0.28
C ILE A 179 -3.41 -1.12 -0.44
N LEU A 180 -2.91 0.03 0.00
CA LEU A 180 -1.63 0.60 -0.39
C LEU A 180 -0.65 0.35 0.76
N ALA A 181 0.34 -0.52 0.58
CA ALA A 181 1.31 -0.87 1.61
C ALA A 181 2.70 -0.37 1.24
N ASP A 182 3.18 0.64 1.98
CA ASP A 182 4.49 1.25 1.76
C ASP A 182 5.54 0.52 2.62
N GLU A 183 6.32 -0.36 2.00
CA GLU A 183 7.37 -1.18 2.63
C GLU A 183 6.90 -1.93 3.90
N PRO A 184 5.82 -2.71 3.83
CA PRO A 184 5.17 -3.25 5.02
C PRO A 184 6.00 -4.29 5.79
N VAL A 185 7.14 -4.70 5.26
CA VAL A 185 8.00 -5.75 5.83
C VAL A 185 9.44 -5.29 6.10
N ALA A 186 9.81 -4.05 5.74
CA ALA A 186 11.21 -3.58 5.77
C ALA A 186 11.87 -3.59 7.15
N SER A 187 11.08 -3.42 8.23
CA SER A 187 11.60 -3.35 9.61
C SER A 187 11.24 -4.58 10.44
N LEU A 188 10.86 -5.69 9.80
CA LEU A 188 10.39 -6.89 10.47
C LEU A 188 11.43 -8.02 10.39
N ASP A 189 11.42 -8.89 11.40
CA ASP A 189 12.12 -10.16 11.31
C ASP A 189 11.53 -11.04 10.20
N PRO A 190 12.28 -12.01 9.65
CA PRO A 190 11.83 -12.81 8.51
C PRO A 190 10.52 -13.58 8.74
N VAL A 191 10.24 -14.01 9.98
CA VAL A 191 9.01 -14.76 10.31
C VAL A 191 7.81 -13.81 10.30
N SER A 192 7.95 -12.64 10.92
CA SER A 192 6.91 -11.60 10.93
C SER A 192 6.65 -11.05 9.52
N ALA A 193 7.70 -10.82 8.73
CA ALA A 193 7.60 -10.35 7.34
C ALA A 193 6.80 -11.33 6.48
N ARG A 194 7.13 -12.63 6.55
CA ARG A 194 6.39 -13.69 5.86
C ARG A 194 4.92 -13.69 6.24
N LYS A 195 4.62 -13.63 7.55
CA LYS A 195 3.25 -13.62 8.06
C LYS A 195 2.44 -12.43 7.54
N VAL A 196 3.04 -11.24 7.47
CA VAL A 196 2.39 -10.05 6.91
C VAL A 196 2.06 -10.23 5.43
N MET A 197 3.00 -10.77 4.63
CA MET A 197 2.75 -11.01 3.20
C MET A 197 1.71 -12.10 2.97
N GLU A 198 1.71 -13.17 3.78
CA GLU A 198 0.69 -14.22 3.75
C GLU A 198 -0.70 -13.65 4.04
N ILE A 199 -0.84 -12.76 5.04
CA ILE A 199 -2.11 -12.09 5.35
C ILE A 199 -2.56 -11.22 4.16
N LEU A 200 -1.68 -10.40 3.57
CA LEU A 200 -2.03 -9.56 2.41
C LEU A 200 -2.47 -10.42 1.22
N ARG A 201 -1.78 -11.54 0.97
CA ARG A 201 -2.12 -12.49 -0.10
C ARG A 201 -3.47 -13.17 0.15
N ASP A 202 -3.72 -13.61 1.39
CA ASP A 202 -4.99 -14.21 1.76
C ASP A 202 -6.16 -13.22 1.63
N LEU A 203 -6.01 -11.98 2.07
CA LEU A 203 -7.01 -10.94 1.88
C LEU A 203 -7.27 -10.61 0.40
N ASN A 204 -6.23 -10.67 -0.43
CA ASN A 204 -6.38 -10.51 -1.87
C ASN A 204 -7.18 -11.69 -2.48
N GLN A 205 -6.79 -12.93 -2.17
CA GLN A 205 -7.39 -14.12 -2.77
C GLN A 205 -8.79 -14.44 -2.24
N SER A 206 -8.99 -14.35 -0.92
CA SER A 206 -10.23 -14.74 -0.26
C SER A 206 -11.29 -13.63 -0.26
N ASP A 207 -10.86 -12.38 -0.09
CA ASP A 207 -11.77 -11.23 0.05
C ASP A 207 -11.82 -10.36 -1.22
N GLY A 208 -11.03 -10.69 -2.25
CA GLY A 208 -10.96 -9.95 -3.51
C GLY A 208 -10.42 -8.51 -3.34
N LEU A 209 -9.62 -8.26 -2.29
CA LEU A 209 -9.01 -6.95 -2.07
C LEU A 209 -7.92 -6.69 -3.11
N THR A 210 -7.92 -5.48 -3.66
CA THR A 210 -6.82 -5.00 -4.50
C THR A 210 -5.66 -4.59 -3.60
N VAL A 211 -4.44 -5.04 -3.89
CA VAL A 211 -3.26 -4.74 -3.08
C VAL A 211 -2.16 -4.17 -3.97
N VAL A 212 -1.64 -3.00 -3.59
CA VAL A 212 -0.42 -2.42 -4.18
C VAL A 212 0.61 -2.29 -3.07
N VAL A 213 1.68 -3.06 -3.16
CA VAL A 213 2.72 -3.13 -2.11
C VAL A 213 4.07 -2.70 -2.66
N THR A 214 4.78 -1.79 -1.97
CA THR A 214 6.18 -1.52 -2.29
C THR A 214 7.08 -2.50 -1.57
N LEU A 215 8.03 -3.07 -2.28
CA LEU A 215 8.97 -4.05 -1.76
C LEU A 215 10.40 -3.73 -2.19
N HIS A 216 11.36 -3.89 -1.28
CA HIS A 216 12.77 -3.90 -1.60
C HIS A 216 13.27 -5.31 -1.94
N GLN A 217 12.71 -6.31 -1.26
CA GLN A 217 13.05 -7.72 -1.44
C GLN A 217 12.25 -8.29 -2.61
N VAL A 218 12.94 -8.56 -3.71
CA VAL A 218 12.34 -9.06 -4.96
C VAL A 218 11.73 -10.45 -4.80
N ASP A 219 12.30 -11.29 -3.95
CA ASP A 219 11.78 -12.62 -3.63
C ASP A 219 10.34 -12.59 -3.08
N TYR A 220 10.02 -11.62 -2.23
CA TYR A 220 8.63 -11.41 -1.79
C TYR A 220 7.72 -10.98 -2.95
N ALA A 221 8.20 -10.11 -3.84
CA ALA A 221 7.42 -9.69 -5.01
C ALA A 221 7.08 -10.88 -5.91
N LEU A 222 8.08 -11.70 -6.24
CA LEU A 222 7.93 -12.89 -7.09
C LEU A 222 7.07 -13.98 -6.44
N ARG A 223 7.14 -14.12 -5.12
CA ARG A 223 6.44 -15.17 -4.37
C ARG A 223 4.97 -14.86 -4.10
N TYR A 224 4.64 -13.61 -3.81
CA TYR A 224 3.32 -13.23 -3.31
C TYR A 224 2.47 -12.40 -4.27
N CYS A 225 3.07 -11.76 -5.27
CA CYS A 225 2.35 -10.90 -6.20
C CYS A 225 2.23 -11.53 -7.59
N ASP A 226 1.12 -11.29 -8.26
CA ASP A 226 0.88 -11.82 -9.62
C ASP A 226 1.50 -10.91 -10.68
N ARG A 227 1.61 -9.61 -10.39
CA ARG A 227 2.13 -8.58 -11.29
C ARG A 227 3.17 -7.74 -10.59
N VAL A 228 4.22 -7.40 -11.32
CA VAL A 228 5.31 -6.54 -10.86
C VAL A 228 5.35 -5.29 -11.73
N VAL A 229 5.49 -4.14 -11.08
CA VAL A 229 5.77 -2.85 -11.71
C VAL A 229 7.10 -2.35 -11.16
N ALA A 230 8.09 -2.14 -12.02
CA ALA A 230 9.39 -1.64 -11.60
C ALA A 230 9.56 -0.16 -11.94
N LEU A 231 10.05 0.58 -10.94
CA LEU A 231 10.42 1.99 -11.09
C LEU A 231 11.95 2.17 -11.00
N LYS A 232 12.52 2.94 -11.92
CA LYS A 232 13.92 3.37 -11.91
C LYS A 232 14.01 4.85 -12.23
N ALA A 233 14.67 5.63 -11.38
CA ALA A 233 14.82 7.07 -11.56
C ALA A 233 13.50 7.83 -11.85
N GLY A 234 12.41 7.42 -11.19
CA GLY A 234 11.08 8.03 -11.37
C GLY A 234 10.28 7.52 -12.57
N GLN A 235 10.84 6.67 -13.40
CA GLN A 235 10.18 6.12 -14.60
C GLN A 235 9.76 4.66 -14.39
N LYS A 236 8.67 4.25 -15.03
CA LYS A 236 8.23 2.86 -15.08
C LYS A 236 9.04 2.14 -16.16
N VAL A 237 9.85 1.16 -15.75
CA VAL A 237 10.76 0.41 -16.64
C VAL A 237 10.29 -1.02 -16.88
N TYR A 238 9.40 -1.56 -16.04
CA TYR A 238 8.77 -2.87 -16.23
C TYR A 238 7.32 -2.81 -15.75
N ASP A 239 6.44 -3.54 -16.42
CA ASP A 239 5.05 -3.73 -16.03
C ASP A 239 4.53 -5.03 -16.65
N GLY A 240 4.47 -6.08 -15.85
CA GLY A 240 4.12 -7.41 -16.35
C GLY A 240 3.94 -8.44 -15.25
N PRO A 241 3.66 -9.72 -15.63
CA PRO A 241 3.50 -10.80 -14.68
C PRO A 241 4.80 -11.02 -13.89
N ALA A 242 4.68 -11.36 -12.60
CA ALA A 242 5.85 -11.65 -11.75
C ALA A 242 6.68 -12.79 -12.30
N SER A 243 6.04 -13.81 -12.88
CA SER A 243 6.71 -14.95 -13.53
C SER A 243 7.47 -14.61 -14.82
N GLY A 244 7.20 -13.46 -15.41
CA GLY A 244 7.86 -12.97 -16.63
C GLY A 244 9.11 -12.13 -16.36
N LEU A 245 9.34 -11.72 -15.11
CA LEU A 245 10.48 -10.87 -14.75
C LEU A 245 11.78 -11.70 -14.77
N LYS A 246 12.65 -11.39 -15.72
CA LYS A 246 13.89 -12.10 -15.94
C LYS A 246 15.05 -11.49 -15.15
N ARG A 247 16.15 -12.26 -15.04
CA ARG A 247 17.37 -11.84 -14.38
C ARG A 247 17.98 -10.59 -15.01
N GLU A 248 18.00 -10.53 -16.34
CA GLU A 248 18.54 -9.39 -17.09
C GLU A 248 17.77 -8.09 -16.76
N GLU A 249 16.44 -8.17 -16.66
CA GLU A 249 15.59 -7.03 -16.28
C GLU A 249 15.86 -6.57 -14.83
N LEU A 250 16.11 -7.51 -13.91
CA LEU A 250 16.48 -7.18 -12.54
C LEU A 250 17.83 -6.48 -12.46
N ILE A 251 18.82 -6.93 -13.25
CA ILE A 251 20.13 -6.26 -13.37
C ILE A 251 19.96 -4.84 -13.93
N ASP A 252 19.12 -4.68 -14.95
CA ASP A 252 18.82 -3.37 -15.53
C ASP A 252 18.14 -2.44 -14.51
N ILE A 253 17.26 -2.97 -13.67
CA ILE A 253 16.53 -2.19 -12.63
C ILE A 253 17.48 -1.78 -11.51
N TYR A 254 18.22 -2.72 -10.94
CA TYR A 254 18.97 -2.53 -9.69
C TYR A 254 20.46 -2.25 -9.89
N GLY A 255 21.02 -2.58 -11.04
CA GLY A 255 22.44 -2.53 -11.34
C GLY A 255 23.15 -3.89 -11.19
N PRO A 256 24.40 -4.00 -11.69
CA PRO A 256 25.15 -5.26 -11.68
C PRO A 256 25.44 -5.80 -10.27
N GLU A 257 25.55 -4.93 -9.27
CA GLU A 257 25.77 -5.32 -7.85
C GLU A 257 24.61 -6.15 -7.26
N PHE A 258 23.45 -6.15 -7.92
CA PHE A 258 22.29 -6.95 -7.51
C PHE A 258 22.56 -8.48 -7.63
N GLU A 259 23.43 -8.88 -8.54
CA GLU A 259 23.81 -10.30 -8.74
C GLU A 259 24.46 -10.89 -7.50
N ASP A 260 25.41 -10.17 -6.91
CA ASP A 260 26.20 -10.65 -5.77
C ASP A 260 25.35 -10.85 -4.51
N VAL A 261 24.28 -10.06 -4.35
CA VAL A 261 23.43 -10.09 -3.16
C VAL A 261 22.27 -11.09 -3.27
N PHE A 262 21.76 -11.32 -4.48
CA PHE A 262 20.50 -12.06 -4.67
C PHE A 262 20.71 -13.55 -4.97
N TRP A 263 21.82 -13.92 -5.64
CA TRP A 263 22.05 -15.31 -6.07
C TRP A 263 22.90 -16.13 -5.10
N GLU A 264 23.62 -15.53 -4.17
CA GLU A 264 24.31 -16.28 -3.10
C GLU A 264 23.34 -16.96 -2.12
N GLY A 265 22.06 -16.61 -2.10
CA GLY A 265 21.03 -17.16 -1.21
C GLY A 265 19.96 -18.03 -1.86
N ALA A 266 19.97 -18.24 -3.17
CA ALA A 266 18.98 -19.09 -3.84
C ALA A 266 19.40 -20.57 -3.76
N PRO A 267 18.57 -21.49 -3.24
CA PRO A 267 18.83 -22.92 -3.39
C PRO A 267 18.79 -23.30 -4.87
N GLN A 268 19.84 -24.03 -5.31
CA GLN A 268 19.95 -24.66 -6.62
C GLN A 268 18.83 -25.67 -6.84
#